data_9e7c2a9bbd1888e5b640147f15a17bfa
#
_entry.id   9e7c2a9bbd1888e5b640147f15a17bfa
#
_cell.length_a   1.000
_cell.length_b   1.000
_cell.length_c   1.000
_cell.angle_alpha   90.00
_cell.angle_beta   90.00
_cell.angle_gamma   90.00
#
_symmetry.space_group_name_H-M   'P 1'
#
loop_
_entity.id
_entity.type
_entity.pdbx_description
1 polymer ?
#
loop_
_entity_poly.entity_id
_entity_poly.type
_entity_poly.pdbx_seq_one_letter_code
_entity_poly.pdbx_strand_id
1 'polypeptide(L)'
;DEPYRMFTSRAEYRILLRQDDADMRLTERAYRLGLAKRERYDLLTAKRDSVDRLIRFAQNYSIKPAYINEGLEALGTAPLKQGVRLIDLILRPQLDMAKLSTLVSAFKQEISVIKNRREEIVEAAEIKMKYQGYIDREKMIADKISRLEHIRIRGKFDYSQIHALSTEARQKLERINPE
;
A
#
# COMPACT_ATOMS: atom_id res chain seq x y z
N ASP A 1 11.34 -15.83 31.95
CA ASP A 1 10.58 -15.81 30.67
C ASP A 1 10.78 -14.45 30.00
N GLU A 2 11.44 -14.41 28.86
CA GLU A 2 11.55 -13.15 28.08
C GLU A 2 10.19 -12.86 27.43
N PRO A 3 9.72 -11.59 27.50
CA PRO A 3 8.51 -11.21 26.79
C PRO A 3 8.70 -11.40 25.29
N TYR A 4 7.65 -11.86 24.62
CA TYR A 4 7.64 -12.04 23.17
C TYR A 4 7.96 -10.72 22.48
N ARG A 5 9.08 -10.66 21.74
CA ARG A 5 9.52 -9.47 21.01
C ARG A 5 9.10 -9.59 19.55
N MET A 6 8.27 -8.67 19.11
CA MET A 6 7.97 -8.51 17.68
C MET A 6 9.04 -7.65 17.03
N PHE A 7 9.92 -8.28 16.26
CA PHE A 7 10.88 -7.56 15.42
C PHE A 7 10.23 -7.24 14.06
N THR A 8 10.42 -6.03 13.58
CA THR A 8 9.92 -5.60 12.26
C THR A 8 10.46 -6.48 11.13
N SER A 9 11.65 -7.05 11.28
CA SER A 9 12.25 -8.00 10.32
C SER A 9 11.52 -9.35 10.24
N ARG A 10 10.72 -9.69 11.25
CA ARG A 10 9.92 -10.93 11.30
C ARG A 10 8.44 -10.70 11.03
N ALA A 11 8.03 -9.45 10.79
CA ALA A 11 6.65 -9.15 10.46
C ALA A 11 6.36 -9.54 9.01
N GLU A 12 5.53 -10.55 8.81
CA GLU A 12 4.99 -10.91 7.51
C GLU A 12 4.00 -9.86 7.01
N TYR A 13 3.88 -9.70 5.69
CA TYR A 13 2.96 -8.73 5.05
C TYR A 13 3.11 -7.29 5.55
N ARG A 14 4.32 -6.89 5.92
CA ARG A 14 4.61 -5.59 6.53
C ARG A 14 4.11 -4.41 5.71
N ILE A 15 4.12 -4.52 4.38
CA ILE A 15 3.62 -3.47 3.48
C ILE A 15 2.10 -3.29 3.57
N LEU A 16 1.36 -4.31 4.03
CA LEU A 16 -0.08 -4.24 4.26
C LEU A 16 -0.45 -3.70 5.65
N LEU A 17 0.55 -3.62 6.55
CA LEU A 17 0.36 -3.26 7.96
C LEU A 17 1.13 -1.98 8.32
N ARG A 18 1.20 -1.03 7.38
CA ARG A 18 1.89 0.22 7.60
C ARG A 18 1.22 1.07 8.68
N GLN A 19 2.02 1.89 9.35
CA GLN A 19 1.55 2.82 10.37
C GLN A 19 0.74 3.97 9.75
N ASP A 20 1.17 4.47 8.58
CA ASP A 20 0.57 5.60 7.88
C ASP A 20 -0.87 5.35 7.41
N ASP A 21 -1.27 4.09 7.21
CA ASP A 21 -2.61 3.70 6.78
C ASP A 21 -3.45 3.02 7.87
N ALA A 22 -2.99 3.03 9.12
CA ALA A 22 -3.68 2.37 10.23
C ALA A 22 -5.11 2.87 10.42
N ASP A 23 -5.36 4.15 10.23
CA ASP A 23 -6.70 4.75 10.29
C ASP A 23 -7.61 4.21 9.18
N MET A 24 -7.08 4.06 7.95
CA MET A 24 -7.80 3.51 6.80
C MET A 24 -8.25 2.06 7.01
N ARG A 25 -7.46 1.26 7.74
CA ARG A 25 -7.74 -0.15 8.00
C ARG A 25 -8.64 -0.38 9.22
N LEU A 26 -8.46 0.42 10.28
CA LEU A 26 -8.99 0.12 11.60
C LEU A 26 -10.19 0.98 12.00
N THR A 27 -10.29 2.23 11.56
CA THR A 27 -11.32 3.16 12.07
C THR A 27 -12.74 2.73 11.73
N GLU A 28 -12.99 2.24 10.51
CA GLU A 28 -14.31 1.76 10.13
C GLU A 28 -14.75 0.57 10.99
N ARG A 29 -13.83 -0.37 11.22
CA ARG A 29 -14.07 -1.53 12.10
C ARG A 29 -14.32 -1.11 13.53
N ALA A 30 -13.50 -0.17 14.05
CA ALA A 30 -13.68 0.38 15.40
C ALA A 30 -15.02 1.12 15.54
N TYR A 31 -15.45 1.84 14.52
CA TYR A 31 -16.77 2.50 14.53
C TYR A 31 -17.92 1.49 14.57
N ARG A 32 -17.87 0.43 13.77
CA ARG A 32 -18.88 -0.64 13.79
C ARG A 32 -18.98 -1.36 15.13
N LEU A 33 -17.87 -1.46 15.87
CA LEU A 33 -17.79 -2.06 17.20
C LEU A 33 -18.12 -1.07 18.32
N GLY A 34 -18.46 0.19 18.02
CA GLY A 34 -18.73 1.22 19.03
C GLY A 34 -17.49 1.77 19.74
N LEU A 35 -16.27 1.42 19.30
CA LEU A 35 -15.00 1.87 19.88
C LEU A 35 -14.54 3.23 19.35
N ALA A 36 -14.98 3.63 18.18
CA ALA A 36 -14.70 4.94 17.59
C ALA A 36 -15.97 5.76 17.47
N LYS A 37 -15.88 7.08 17.75
CA LYS A 37 -16.99 8.02 17.62
C LYS A 37 -17.25 8.34 16.14
N ARG A 38 -18.46 8.84 15.85
CA ARG A 38 -18.91 9.26 14.52
C ARG A 38 -17.96 10.27 13.88
N GLU A 39 -17.50 11.26 14.63
CA GLU A 39 -16.57 12.29 14.16
C GLU A 39 -15.29 11.69 13.56
N ARG A 40 -14.73 10.64 14.21
CA ARG A 40 -13.52 9.95 13.72
C ARG A 40 -13.80 9.18 12.42
N TYR A 41 -14.97 8.61 12.31
CA TYR A 41 -15.39 7.92 11.08
C TYR A 41 -15.60 8.92 9.92
N ASP A 42 -16.19 10.08 10.19
CA ASP A 42 -16.38 11.13 9.19
C ASP A 42 -15.04 11.71 8.70
N LEU A 43 -14.07 11.90 9.61
CA LEU A 43 -12.69 12.28 9.25
C LEU A 43 -12.01 11.24 8.34
N LEU A 44 -12.17 9.94 8.64
CA LEU A 44 -11.66 8.87 7.79
C LEU A 44 -12.29 8.92 6.40
N THR A 45 -13.60 9.08 6.31
CA THR A 45 -14.33 9.13 5.04
C THR A 45 -13.86 10.30 4.19
N ALA A 46 -13.76 11.49 4.78
CA ALA A 46 -13.26 12.68 4.08
C ALA A 46 -11.80 12.52 3.58
N LYS A 47 -10.93 11.87 4.39
CA LYS A 47 -9.56 11.53 3.98
C LYS A 47 -9.57 10.55 2.80
N ARG A 48 -10.34 9.46 2.90
CA ARG A 48 -10.46 8.44 1.85
C ARG A 48 -10.91 9.05 0.53
N ASP A 49 -11.98 9.83 0.54
CA ASP A 49 -12.54 10.48 -0.64
C ASP A 49 -11.53 11.45 -1.29
N SER A 50 -10.78 12.19 -0.47
CA SER A 50 -9.75 13.11 -0.96
C SER A 50 -8.56 12.38 -1.57
N VAL A 51 -8.09 11.30 -0.95
CA VAL A 51 -7.02 10.44 -1.50
C VAL A 51 -7.44 9.83 -2.83
N ASP A 52 -8.63 9.24 -2.89
CA ASP A 52 -9.14 8.59 -4.10
C ASP A 52 -9.42 9.61 -5.23
N ARG A 53 -9.80 10.86 -4.89
CA ARG A 53 -9.92 11.95 -5.86
C ARG A 53 -8.56 12.32 -6.46
N LEU A 54 -7.52 12.49 -5.66
CA LEU A 54 -6.17 12.80 -6.14
C LEU A 54 -5.62 11.68 -7.05
N ILE A 55 -5.83 10.42 -6.67
CA ILE A 55 -5.41 9.27 -7.48
C ILE A 55 -6.14 9.26 -8.82
N ARG A 56 -7.46 9.42 -8.81
CA ARG A 56 -8.27 9.49 -10.05
C ARG A 56 -7.84 10.66 -10.94
N PHE A 57 -7.55 11.81 -10.36
CA PHE A 57 -7.02 12.94 -11.12
C PHE A 57 -5.70 12.57 -11.79
N ALA A 58 -4.72 12.03 -11.03
CA ALA A 58 -3.42 11.63 -11.56
C ALA A 58 -3.52 10.57 -12.67
N GLN A 59 -4.45 9.64 -12.56
CA GLN A 59 -4.70 8.59 -13.55
C GLN A 59 -5.33 9.10 -14.84
N ASN A 60 -6.11 10.17 -14.79
CA ASN A 60 -6.85 10.68 -15.93
C ASN A 60 -6.23 11.93 -16.57
N TYR A 61 -5.38 12.65 -15.84
CA TYR A 61 -4.78 13.87 -16.34
C TYR A 61 -3.57 13.58 -17.23
N SER A 62 -3.68 13.95 -18.52
CA SER A 62 -2.61 13.77 -19.51
C SER A 62 -1.77 15.04 -19.64
N ILE A 63 -0.45 14.86 -19.74
CA ILE A 63 0.52 15.93 -19.83
C ILE A 63 1.30 15.79 -21.14
N LYS A 64 1.40 16.88 -21.90
CA LYS A 64 2.21 16.92 -23.13
C LYS A 64 3.65 17.35 -22.81
N PRO A 65 4.66 16.81 -23.53
CA PRO A 65 6.07 17.13 -23.32
C PRO A 65 6.38 18.63 -23.30
N ALA A 66 5.79 19.40 -24.22
CA ALA A 66 6.03 20.83 -24.37
C ALA A 66 5.73 21.65 -23.10
N TYR A 67 4.87 21.16 -22.21
CA TYR A 67 4.48 21.89 -21.00
C TYR A 67 5.28 21.56 -19.75
N ILE A 68 6.07 20.49 -19.77
CA ILE A 68 6.69 20.00 -18.53
C ILE A 68 8.18 19.68 -18.67
N ASN A 69 8.71 19.46 -19.87
CA ASN A 69 10.07 18.98 -20.07
C ASN A 69 11.13 19.88 -19.43
N GLU A 70 11.03 21.20 -19.60
CA GLU A 70 11.95 22.14 -18.97
C GLU A 70 11.99 21.96 -17.44
N GLY A 71 10.81 21.82 -16.83
CA GLY A 71 10.71 21.57 -15.38
C GLY A 71 11.24 20.20 -14.97
N LEU A 72 11.05 19.19 -15.79
CA LEU A 72 11.58 17.83 -15.53
C LEU A 72 13.11 17.81 -15.59
N GLU A 73 13.72 18.47 -16.56
CA GLU A 73 15.17 18.61 -16.69
C GLU A 73 15.75 19.37 -15.50
N ALA A 74 15.11 20.46 -15.09
CA ALA A 74 15.49 21.24 -13.89
C ALA A 74 15.45 20.39 -12.60
N LEU A 75 14.55 19.39 -12.53
CA LEU A 75 14.45 18.44 -11.42
C LEU A 75 15.35 17.20 -11.61
N GLY A 76 16.20 17.17 -12.61
CA GLY A 76 17.18 16.09 -12.85
C GLY A 76 16.54 14.77 -13.32
N THR A 77 15.36 14.84 -13.95
CA THR A 77 14.70 13.65 -14.53
C THR A 77 14.60 13.75 -16.06
N ALA A 78 14.52 12.58 -16.71
CA ALA A 78 14.49 12.51 -18.16
C ALA A 78 13.24 13.20 -18.76
N PRO A 79 13.39 13.98 -19.83
CA PRO A 79 12.28 14.61 -20.53
C PRO A 79 11.35 13.56 -21.17
N LEU A 80 10.11 13.96 -21.40
CA LEU A 80 9.10 13.13 -22.06
C LEU A 80 9.28 13.19 -23.58
N LYS A 81 9.16 12.03 -24.24
CA LYS A 81 9.13 11.94 -25.72
C LYS A 81 7.70 12.04 -26.26
N GLN A 82 6.72 11.65 -25.45
CA GLN A 82 5.30 11.64 -25.81
C GLN A 82 4.45 12.05 -24.62
N GLY A 83 3.17 12.33 -24.84
CA GLY A 83 2.22 12.60 -23.77
C GLY A 83 2.06 11.40 -22.85
N VAL A 84 2.08 11.65 -21.53
CA VAL A 84 1.90 10.63 -20.50
C VAL A 84 0.83 11.09 -19.50
N ARG A 85 0.36 10.19 -18.65
CA ARG A 85 -0.51 10.54 -17.54
C ARG A 85 0.32 11.06 -16.37
N LEU A 86 -0.28 11.90 -15.55
CA LEU A 86 0.40 12.46 -14.37
C LEU A 86 0.90 11.36 -13.43
N ILE A 87 0.14 10.27 -13.29
CA ILE A 87 0.55 9.13 -12.46
C ILE A 87 1.89 8.54 -12.91
N ASP A 88 2.19 8.48 -14.21
CA ASP A 88 3.45 7.95 -14.73
C ASP A 88 4.65 8.78 -14.30
N LEU A 89 4.44 10.08 -14.05
CA LEU A 89 5.46 10.97 -13.50
C LEU A 89 5.60 10.81 -11.99
N ILE A 90 4.47 10.66 -11.25
CA ILE A 90 4.49 10.41 -9.80
C ILE A 90 5.25 9.13 -9.47
N LEU A 91 5.18 8.11 -10.33
CA LEU A 91 5.89 6.85 -10.14
C LEU A 91 7.41 6.94 -10.31
N ARG A 92 7.94 8.05 -10.86
CA ARG A 92 9.39 8.24 -10.97
C ARG A 92 10.01 8.50 -9.60
N PRO A 93 11.11 7.81 -9.22
CA PRO A 93 11.74 7.96 -7.90
C PRO A 93 12.18 9.39 -7.55
N GLN A 94 12.58 10.18 -8.57
CA GLN A 94 13.07 11.54 -8.40
C GLN A 94 11.96 12.57 -8.16
N LEU A 95 10.71 12.21 -8.47
CA LEU A 95 9.55 13.09 -8.41
C LEU A 95 8.64 12.72 -7.24
N ASP A 96 8.07 13.73 -6.65
CA ASP A 96 7.03 13.65 -5.64
C ASP A 96 5.84 14.57 -6.02
N MET A 97 4.72 14.42 -5.32
CA MET A 97 3.54 15.23 -5.60
C MET A 97 3.76 16.72 -5.35
N ALA A 98 4.62 17.07 -4.39
CA ALA A 98 4.95 18.46 -4.10
C ALA A 98 5.67 19.12 -5.29
N LYS A 99 6.74 18.48 -5.80
CA LYS A 99 7.48 18.97 -6.99
C LYS A 99 6.57 19.05 -8.22
N LEU A 100 5.76 18.03 -8.47
CA LEU A 100 4.84 18.03 -9.61
C LEU A 100 3.75 19.09 -9.50
N SER A 101 3.33 19.45 -8.31
CA SER A 101 2.37 20.55 -8.10
C SER A 101 2.93 21.92 -8.47
N THR A 102 4.25 22.11 -8.44
CA THR A 102 4.89 23.36 -8.92
C THR A 102 4.91 23.43 -10.43
N LEU A 103 4.98 22.31 -11.13
CA LEU A 103 5.05 22.24 -12.58
C LEU A 103 3.66 22.17 -13.25
N VAL A 104 2.67 21.60 -12.57
CA VAL A 104 1.33 21.35 -13.11
C VAL A 104 0.30 22.16 -12.35
N SER A 105 -0.11 23.32 -12.87
CA SER A 105 -1.05 24.23 -12.21
C SER A 105 -2.40 23.60 -11.90
N ALA A 106 -2.93 22.78 -12.79
CA ALA A 106 -4.17 22.03 -12.55
C ALA A 106 -4.06 21.07 -11.36
N PHE A 107 -2.91 20.42 -11.20
CA PHE A 107 -2.67 19.55 -10.05
C PHE A 107 -2.53 20.32 -8.74
N LYS A 108 -1.86 21.49 -8.80
CA LYS A 108 -1.80 22.41 -7.66
C LYS A 108 -3.19 22.85 -7.21
N GLN A 109 -4.10 23.14 -8.15
CA GLN A 109 -5.49 23.47 -7.84
C GLN A 109 -6.22 22.32 -7.16
N GLU A 110 -6.09 21.07 -7.66
CA GLU A 110 -6.67 19.88 -7.03
C GLU A 110 -6.21 19.68 -5.58
N ILE A 111 -4.93 19.87 -5.31
CA ILE A 111 -4.38 19.82 -3.95
C ILE A 111 -4.92 20.96 -3.09
N SER A 112 -5.07 22.17 -3.64
CA SER A 112 -5.50 23.38 -2.89
C SER A 112 -6.95 23.28 -2.37
N VAL A 113 -7.79 22.49 -3.00
CA VAL A 113 -9.18 22.24 -2.56
C VAL A 113 -9.23 21.51 -1.22
N ILE A 114 -8.17 20.76 -0.87
CA ILE A 114 -8.08 20.06 0.40
C ILE A 114 -7.77 21.06 1.50
N LYS A 115 -8.76 21.33 2.36
CA LYS A 115 -8.62 22.35 3.43
C LYS A 115 -7.96 21.79 4.68
N ASN A 116 -8.33 20.58 5.09
CA ASN A 116 -7.90 19.96 6.32
C ASN A 116 -6.95 18.80 6.06
N ARG A 117 -5.91 18.63 6.90
CA ARG A 117 -4.95 17.50 6.85
C ARG A 117 -4.33 17.32 5.44
N ARG A 118 -4.11 18.40 4.72
CA ARG A 118 -3.66 18.38 3.32
C ARG A 118 -2.38 17.59 3.12
N GLU A 119 -1.37 17.84 3.93
CA GLU A 119 -0.06 17.18 3.83
C GLU A 119 -0.20 15.66 3.99
N GLU A 120 -0.93 15.23 5.01
CA GLU A 120 -1.19 13.83 5.26
C GLU A 120 -1.97 13.15 4.13
N ILE A 121 -2.95 13.85 3.53
CA ILE A 121 -3.75 13.32 2.42
C ILE A 121 -2.90 13.19 1.16
N VAL A 122 -2.05 14.18 0.88
CA VAL A 122 -1.13 14.17 -0.25
C VAL A 122 -0.11 13.06 -0.10
N GLU A 123 0.50 12.93 1.08
CA GLU A 123 1.44 11.86 1.40
C GLU A 123 0.80 10.47 1.26
N ALA A 124 -0.41 10.29 1.82
CA ALA A 124 -1.14 9.02 1.71
C ALA A 124 -1.47 8.66 0.25
N ALA A 125 -1.84 9.64 -0.58
CA ALA A 125 -2.10 9.44 -2.00
C ALA A 125 -0.82 9.06 -2.75
N GLU A 126 0.30 9.74 -2.48
CA GLU A 126 1.60 9.45 -3.09
C GLU A 126 2.08 8.05 -2.74
N ILE A 127 2.07 7.69 -1.46
CA ILE A 127 2.45 6.35 -0.99
C ILE A 127 1.57 5.29 -1.66
N LYS A 128 0.24 5.48 -1.69
CA LYS A 128 -0.68 4.53 -2.30
C LYS A 128 -0.38 4.33 -3.79
N MET A 129 -0.09 5.40 -4.55
CA MET A 129 0.27 5.29 -5.96
C MET A 129 1.62 4.59 -6.15
N LYS A 130 2.67 5.03 -5.45
CA LYS A 130 4.03 4.49 -5.61
C LYS A 130 4.15 3.01 -5.18
N TYR A 131 3.39 2.60 -4.18
CA TYR A 131 3.47 1.25 -3.62
C TYR A 131 2.36 0.31 -4.08
N GLN A 132 1.43 0.74 -4.94
CA GLN A 132 0.28 -0.06 -5.35
C GLN A 132 0.67 -1.44 -5.88
N GLY A 133 1.67 -1.51 -6.76
CA GLY A 133 2.12 -2.79 -7.32
C GLY A 133 2.70 -3.76 -6.28
N TYR A 134 3.36 -3.25 -5.25
CA TYR A 134 3.86 -4.06 -4.13
C TYR A 134 2.72 -4.52 -3.23
N ILE A 135 1.76 -3.61 -2.95
CA ILE A 135 0.58 -3.90 -2.14
C ILE A 135 -0.25 -5.02 -2.78
N ASP A 136 -0.48 -4.94 -4.09
CA ASP A 136 -1.26 -5.94 -4.82
C ASP A 136 -0.57 -7.30 -4.84
N ARG A 137 0.77 -7.32 -5.00
CA ARG A 137 1.56 -8.56 -4.93
C ARG A 137 1.46 -9.21 -3.55
N GLU A 138 1.64 -8.45 -2.49
CA GLU A 138 1.54 -8.96 -1.11
C GLU A 138 0.12 -9.47 -0.79
N LYS A 139 -0.92 -8.77 -1.26
CA LYS A 139 -2.30 -9.25 -1.13
C LYS A 139 -2.51 -10.58 -1.82
N MET A 140 -2.02 -10.74 -3.05
CA MET A 140 -2.13 -12.02 -3.77
C MET A 140 -1.44 -13.17 -3.01
N ILE A 141 -0.29 -12.90 -2.39
CA ILE A 141 0.43 -13.89 -1.58
C ILE A 141 -0.39 -14.24 -0.33
N ALA A 142 -0.88 -13.24 0.40
CA ALA A 142 -1.71 -13.42 1.58
C ALA A 142 -3.00 -14.21 1.28
N ASP A 143 -3.69 -13.86 0.19
CA ASP A 143 -4.90 -14.55 -0.26
C ASP A 143 -4.62 -16.01 -0.65
N LYS A 144 -3.47 -16.27 -1.28
CA LYS A 144 -3.05 -17.63 -1.62
C LYS A 144 -2.84 -18.48 -0.36
N ILE A 145 -2.15 -17.94 0.64
CA ILE A 145 -1.91 -18.63 1.91
C ILE A 145 -3.22 -18.88 2.64
N SER A 146 -4.09 -17.85 2.73
CA SER A 146 -5.41 -18.00 3.37
C SER A 146 -6.27 -19.08 2.73
N ARG A 147 -6.18 -19.27 1.40
CA ARG A 147 -6.86 -20.40 0.73
C ARG A 147 -6.28 -21.76 1.12
N LEU A 148 -4.95 -21.82 1.33
CA LEU A 148 -4.27 -23.06 1.72
C LEU A 148 -4.56 -23.43 3.17
N GLU A 149 -4.77 -22.46 4.07
CA GLU A 149 -5.13 -22.69 5.48
C GLU A 149 -6.44 -23.47 5.68
N HIS A 150 -7.32 -23.46 4.68
CA HIS A 150 -8.60 -24.16 4.72
C HIS A 150 -8.50 -25.60 4.20
N ILE A 151 -7.32 -26.01 3.70
CA ILE A 151 -7.10 -27.36 3.20
C ILE A 151 -6.78 -28.25 4.39
N ARG A 152 -7.71 -29.16 4.68
CA ARG A 152 -7.49 -30.17 5.72
C ARG A 152 -6.56 -31.27 5.20
N ILE A 153 -5.55 -31.63 6.00
CA ILE A 153 -4.71 -32.78 5.75
C ILE A 153 -5.48 -34.02 6.19
N ARG A 154 -5.98 -34.79 5.22
CA ARG A 154 -6.76 -35.98 5.52
C ARG A 154 -5.83 -37.20 5.51
N GLY A 155 -5.89 -38.00 6.58
CA GLY A 155 -5.14 -39.28 6.71
C GLY A 155 -3.81 -39.11 7.43
N LYS A 156 -3.12 -40.23 7.59
CA LYS A 156 -1.77 -40.27 8.18
C LYS A 156 -0.74 -40.12 7.08
N PHE A 157 0.11 -39.13 7.18
CA PHE A 157 1.22 -38.90 6.26
C PHE A 157 2.52 -39.36 6.92
N ASP A 158 3.35 -40.07 6.14
CA ASP A 158 4.72 -40.30 6.53
C ASP A 158 5.60 -39.12 6.13
N TYR A 159 5.76 -38.19 7.06
CA TYR A 159 6.56 -36.97 6.83
C TYR A 159 8.05 -37.28 6.64
N SER A 160 8.54 -38.47 7.02
CA SER A 160 9.94 -38.85 6.83
C SER A 160 10.33 -38.93 5.36
N GLN A 161 9.38 -39.22 4.47
CA GLN A 161 9.60 -39.35 3.03
C GLN A 161 9.56 -38.02 2.29
N ILE A 162 9.19 -36.91 2.95
CA ILE A 162 9.13 -35.60 2.31
C ILE A 162 10.52 -34.94 2.38
N HIS A 163 11.38 -35.25 1.42
CA HIS A 163 12.76 -34.75 1.38
C HIS A 163 12.91 -33.26 1.21
N ALA A 164 11.87 -32.55 0.71
CA ALA A 164 11.84 -31.10 0.58
C ALA A 164 11.75 -30.37 1.93
N LEU A 165 11.39 -31.06 3.02
CA LEU A 165 11.33 -30.49 4.36
C LEU A 165 12.65 -30.68 5.11
N SER A 166 13.04 -29.69 5.92
CA SER A 166 14.17 -29.83 6.84
C SER A 166 13.90 -30.95 7.86
N THR A 167 14.96 -31.54 8.41
CA THR A 167 14.86 -32.61 9.43
C THR A 167 14.04 -32.14 10.64
N GLU A 168 14.26 -30.92 11.09
CA GLU A 168 13.51 -30.30 12.20
C GLU A 168 12.02 -30.17 11.89
N ALA A 169 11.67 -29.72 10.67
CA ALA A 169 10.28 -29.57 10.25
C ALA A 169 9.58 -30.93 10.18
N ARG A 170 10.23 -31.96 9.64
CA ARG A 170 9.71 -33.36 9.62
C ARG A 170 9.40 -33.89 11.01
N GLN A 171 10.36 -33.78 11.93
CA GLN A 171 10.19 -34.21 13.31
C GLN A 171 9.05 -33.48 14.04
N LYS A 172 8.89 -32.17 13.78
CA LYS A 172 7.79 -31.41 14.34
C LYS A 172 6.43 -31.83 13.77
N LEU A 173 6.35 -32.09 12.47
CA LEU A 173 5.12 -32.53 11.80
C LEU A 173 4.73 -33.95 12.26
N GLU A 174 5.69 -34.89 12.37
CA GLU A 174 5.45 -36.24 12.92
C GLU A 174 4.90 -36.19 14.35
N ARG A 175 5.46 -35.27 15.18
CA ARG A 175 5.03 -35.15 16.58
C ARG A 175 3.65 -34.49 16.72
N ILE A 176 3.35 -33.46 15.90
CA ILE A 176 2.11 -32.67 15.99
C ILE A 176 0.98 -33.36 15.26
N ASN A 177 1.30 -34.05 14.15
CA ASN A 177 0.34 -34.73 13.27
C ASN A 177 -0.86 -33.82 12.94
N PRO A 178 -0.64 -32.69 12.22
CA PRO A 178 -1.69 -31.71 11.97
C PRO A 178 -2.84 -32.31 11.13
N GLU A 179 -4.08 -31.92 11.46
CA GLU A 179 -5.32 -32.31 10.78
C GLU A 179 -5.78 -31.28 9.74
#